data_b9aba665ea1d0e7aa0a8afded9a26f33
#
_entry.id   b9aba665ea1d0e7aa0a8afded9a26f33
#
_cell.length_a   1.000
_cell.length_b   1.000
_cell.length_c   1.000
_cell.angle_alpha   90.00
_cell.angle_beta   90.00
_cell.angle_gamma   90.00
#
_symmetry.space_group_name_H-M   'P 1'
#
loop_
_entity.id
_entity.type
_entity.pdbx_description
1 polymer ?
#
loop_
_entity_poly.entity_id
_entity_poly.type
_entity_poly.pdbx_seq_one_letter_code
_entity_poly.pdbx_strand_id
1 'polypeptide(L)'
;MQPYDEIFRMENGEFTIGVCDDNTKTIYISNLLRGEKLKQVLCHEIVHAAMFSYNVELEYEQEELLANLIAIYGKEIIQITDNIFKRLSRR
;
A
#
# COMPACT_ATOMS: atom_id res chain seq x y z
N MET A 1 -8.13 -13.87 -2.13
CA MET A 1 -6.87 -13.12 -2.06
C MET A 1 -6.29 -13.24 -0.67
N GLN A 2 -5.03 -13.59 -0.56
CA GLN A 2 -4.38 -13.68 0.75
C GLN A 2 -4.07 -12.29 1.29
N PRO A 3 -4.27 -12.06 2.58
CA PRO A 3 -3.81 -10.81 3.22
C PRO A 3 -2.30 -10.67 3.14
N TYR A 4 -1.82 -9.45 3.00
CA TYR A 4 -0.38 -9.20 2.88
C TYR A 4 0.40 -9.57 4.13
N ASP A 5 -0.23 -9.51 5.30
CA ASP A 5 0.40 -9.91 6.54
C ASP A 5 0.69 -11.42 6.60
N GLU A 6 0.09 -12.22 5.70
CA GLU A 6 0.43 -13.63 5.54
C GLU A 6 1.61 -13.83 4.59
N ILE A 7 1.86 -12.88 3.68
CA ILE A 7 2.92 -12.96 2.68
C ILE A 7 4.13 -12.16 3.12
N PHE A 8 3.91 -10.96 3.64
CA PHE A 8 4.95 -10.04 4.08
C PHE A 8 4.87 -9.83 5.56
N ARG A 9 6.04 -9.87 6.22
CA ARG A 9 6.11 -9.56 7.65
C ARG A 9 6.16 -8.06 7.84
N MET A 10 5.55 -7.60 8.92
CA MET A 10 5.56 -6.20 9.31
C MET A 10 6.53 -6.03 10.47
N GLU A 11 7.50 -5.16 10.27
CA GLU A 11 8.48 -4.82 11.29
C GLU A 11 8.39 -3.33 11.62
N ASN A 12 8.38 -3.02 12.90
CA ASN A 12 8.34 -1.65 13.38
C ASN A 12 9.60 -1.38 14.17
N GLY A 13 10.33 -0.32 13.82
CA GLY A 13 11.61 -0.03 14.46
C GLY A 13 12.14 1.34 14.08
N GLU A 14 13.43 1.55 14.30
CA GLU A 14 14.09 2.82 14.04
C GLU A 14 14.54 2.93 12.60
N PHE A 15 13.59 2.95 11.68
CA PHE A 15 13.85 3.12 10.25
C PHE A 15 13.54 4.56 9.85
N THR A 16 14.26 5.08 8.85
CA THR A 16 14.08 6.46 8.40
C THR A 16 12.68 6.72 7.90
N ILE A 17 12.12 5.82 7.09
CA ILE A 17 10.77 5.94 6.54
C ILE A 17 10.09 4.58 6.59
N GLY A 18 10.02 3.94 5.46
CA GLY A 18 9.51 2.60 5.28
C GLY A 18 10.25 1.93 4.14
N VAL A 19 10.42 0.64 4.21
CA VAL A 19 11.11 -0.15 3.19
C VAL A 19 10.41 -1.47 3.02
N CYS A 20 10.22 -1.89 1.77
CA CYS A 20 9.73 -3.21 1.44
C CYS A 20 10.90 -4.06 0.96
N ASP A 21 11.22 -5.13 1.67
CA ASP A 21 12.29 -6.05 1.30
C ASP A 21 11.67 -7.30 0.67
N ASP A 22 11.76 -7.40 -0.64
CA ASP A 22 11.18 -8.50 -1.39
C ASP A 22 11.89 -9.83 -1.12
N ASN A 23 13.17 -9.80 -0.78
CA ASN A 23 13.95 -11.01 -0.53
C ASN A 23 13.51 -11.71 0.75
N THR A 24 13.25 -10.94 1.80
CA THR A 24 12.80 -11.48 3.09
C THR A 24 11.30 -11.40 3.25
N LYS A 25 10.60 -10.79 2.30
CA LYS A 25 9.15 -10.54 2.34
C LYS A 25 8.76 -9.81 3.60
N THR A 26 9.48 -8.74 3.89
CA THR A 26 9.31 -7.96 5.10
C THR A 26 9.12 -6.48 4.75
N ILE A 27 8.17 -5.85 5.40
CA ILE A 27 7.97 -4.40 5.33
C ILE A 27 8.45 -3.79 6.64
N TYR A 28 9.39 -2.87 6.54
CA TYR A 28 9.97 -2.17 7.69
C TYR A 28 9.40 -0.77 7.77
N ILE A 29 8.87 -0.40 8.93
CA ILE A 29 8.24 0.90 9.14
C ILE A 29 8.91 1.60 10.32
N SER A 30 9.18 2.89 10.16
CA SER A 30 9.75 3.70 11.24
C SER A 30 8.78 3.79 12.43
N ASN A 31 9.30 3.54 13.63
CA ASN A 31 8.51 3.68 14.85
C ASN A 31 8.27 5.14 15.26
N LEU A 32 8.87 6.08 14.53
CA LEU A 32 8.67 7.51 14.77
C LEU A 32 7.44 8.05 14.03
N LEU A 33 6.92 7.29 13.06
CA LEU A 33 5.74 7.71 12.30
C LEU A 33 4.47 7.54 13.13
N ARG A 34 3.54 8.47 12.96
CA ARG A 34 2.26 8.46 13.66
C ARG A 34 1.15 8.96 12.73
N GLY A 35 -0.09 8.59 13.08
CA GLY A 35 -1.29 9.11 12.43
C GLY A 35 -1.33 8.89 10.94
N GLU A 36 -1.78 9.89 10.20
CA GLU A 36 -1.94 9.81 8.75
C GLU A 36 -0.62 9.57 8.01
N LYS A 37 0.48 10.11 8.54
CA LYS A 37 1.79 9.89 7.92
C LYS A 37 2.20 8.41 8.00
N LEU A 38 1.98 7.79 9.13
CA LEU A 38 2.21 6.35 9.28
C LEU A 38 1.38 5.56 8.29
N LYS A 39 0.10 5.92 8.18
CA LYS A 39 -0.83 5.23 7.29
C LYS A 39 -0.43 5.36 5.82
N GLN A 40 -0.02 6.56 5.40
CA GLN A 40 0.42 6.79 4.04
C GLN A 40 1.68 6.00 3.70
N VAL A 41 2.68 6.02 4.59
CA VAL A 41 3.92 5.28 4.38
C VAL A 41 3.66 3.78 4.34
N LEU A 42 2.83 3.30 5.26
CA LEU A 42 2.45 1.89 5.29
C LEU A 42 1.77 1.47 3.98
N CYS A 43 0.82 2.25 3.51
CA CYS A 43 0.10 1.96 2.26
C CYS A 43 1.06 1.97 1.06
N HIS A 44 1.99 2.93 1.01
CA HIS A 44 3.00 3.02 -0.03
C HIS A 44 3.82 1.72 -0.11
N GLU A 45 4.29 1.23 1.03
CA GLU A 45 5.08 0.00 1.05
C GLU A 45 4.23 -1.24 0.74
N ILE A 46 2.97 -1.26 1.15
CA ILE A 46 2.06 -2.35 0.82
C ILE A 46 1.82 -2.41 -0.69
N VAL A 47 1.76 -1.28 -1.38
CA VAL A 47 1.63 -1.27 -2.84
C VAL A 47 2.84 -1.94 -3.49
N HIS A 48 4.05 -1.63 -3.03
CA HIS A 48 5.26 -2.31 -3.54
C HIS A 48 5.18 -3.82 -3.30
N ALA A 49 4.76 -4.23 -2.11
CA ALA A 49 4.59 -5.64 -1.78
C ALA A 49 3.55 -6.30 -2.68
N ALA A 50 2.45 -5.60 -2.96
CA ALA A 50 1.40 -6.10 -3.84
C ALA A 50 1.92 -6.28 -5.27
N MET A 51 2.68 -5.32 -5.79
CA MET A 51 3.27 -5.42 -7.12
C MET A 51 4.15 -6.66 -7.23
N PHE A 52 4.99 -6.88 -6.24
CA PHE A 52 5.84 -8.06 -6.19
C PHE A 52 5.01 -9.35 -6.13
N SER A 53 4.03 -9.40 -5.24
CA SER A 53 3.20 -10.59 -5.01
C SER A 53 2.34 -10.96 -6.21
N TYR A 54 1.89 -9.96 -6.96
CA TYR A 54 1.05 -10.19 -8.15
C TYR A 54 1.86 -10.25 -9.44
N ASN A 55 3.18 -10.21 -9.36
CA ASN A 55 4.07 -10.21 -10.53
C ASN A 55 3.75 -9.09 -11.51
N VAL A 56 3.44 -7.91 -10.98
CA VAL A 56 3.23 -6.73 -11.80
C VAL A 56 4.58 -6.08 -12.05
N GLU A 57 4.99 -6.02 -13.31
CA GLU A 57 6.26 -5.43 -13.68
C GLU A 57 6.07 -4.03 -14.25
N LEU A 58 6.58 -3.04 -13.53
CA LEU A 58 6.56 -1.65 -13.94
C LEU A 58 7.97 -1.07 -13.80
N GLU A 59 8.24 -0.03 -14.55
CA GLU A 59 9.45 0.76 -14.34
C GLU A 59 9.42 1.35 -12.92
N TYR A 60 10.60 1.55 -12.33
CA TYR A 60 10.68 2.07 -10.97
C TYR A 60 9.85 3.35 -10.78
N GLU A 61 9.97 4.29 -11.72
CA GLU A 61 9.27 5.56 -11.62
C GLU A 61 7.75 5.40 -11.71
N GLN A 62 7.30 4.46 -12.51
CA GLN A 62 5.87 4.15 -12.65
C GLN A 62 5.33 3.53 -11.37
N GLU A 63 6.07 2.61 -10.77
CA GLU A 63 5.68 1.95 -9.53
C GLU A 63 5.61 2.95 -8.38
N GLU A 64 6.60 3.86 -8.29
CA GLU A 64 6.61 4.91 -7.27
C GLU A 64 5.42 5.85 -7.42
N LEU A 65 5.12 6.26 -8.65
CA LEU A 65 3.98 7.13 -8.92
C LEU A 65 2.67 6.46 -8.50
N LEU A 66 2.51 5.19 -8.84
CA LEU A 66 1.32 4.42 -8.49
C LEU A 66 1.19 4.25 -6.98
N ALA A 67 2.29 3.93 -6.30
CA ALA A 67 2.29 3.77 -4.85
C ALA A 67 1.89 5.07 -4.15
N ASN A 68 2.40 6.21 -4.62
CA ASN A 68 2.05 7.51 -4.07
C ASN A 68 0.57 7.84 -4.32
N LEU A 69 0.08 7.59 -5.52
CA LEU A 69 -1.31 7.85 -5.87
C LEU A 69 -2.25 7.06 -4.95
N ILE A 70 -2.00 5.77 -4.79
CA ILE A 70 -2.84 4.91 -3.97
C ILE A 70 -2.74 5.30 -2.49
N ALA A 71 -1.54 5.61 -2.00
CA ALA A 71 -1.35 5.97 -0.60
C ALA A 71 -2.11 7.24 -0.22
N ILE A 72 -2.21 8.19 -1.15
CA ILE A 72 -2.83 9.49 -0.88
C ILE A 72 -4.32 9.49 -1.22
N TYR A 73 -4.70 8.89 -2.35
CA TYR A 73 -6.05 9.01 -2.91
C TYR A 73 -6.83 7.71 -3.03
N GLY A 74 -6.18 6.55 -2.78
CA GLY A 74 -6.80 5.26 -3.05
C GLY A 74 -8.10 5.04 -2.30
N LYS A 75 -8.14 5.40 -1.02
CA LYS A 75 -9.34 5.23 -0.20
C LYS A 75 -10.50 6.07 -0.72
N GLU A 76 -10.23 7.30 -1.11
CA GLU A 76 -11.25 8.20 -1.65
C GLU A 76 -11.80 7.67 -2.97
N ILE A 77 -10.92 7.21 -3.85
CA ILE A 77 -11.34 6.67 -5.14
C ILE A 77 -12.26 5.47 -4.95
N ILE A 78 -11.89 4.56 -4.07
CA ILE A 78 -12.69 3.37 -3.78
C ILE A 78 -14.02 3.75 -3.15
N GLN A 79 -14.02 4.72 -2.25
CA GLN A 79 -15.25 5.17 -1.60
C GLN A 79 -16.21 5.79 -2.61
N ILE A 80 -15.71 6.60 -3.53
CA ILE A 80 -16.52 7.16 -4.62
C ILE A 80 -17.10 6.04 -5.47
N THR A 81 -16.28 5.06 -5.80
CA THR A 81 -16.73 3.90 -6.58
C THR A 81 -17.87 3.17 -5.89
N ASP A 82 -17.71 2.89 -4.60
CA ASP A 82 -18.75 2.19 -3.82
C ASP A 82 -20.05 2.98 -3.79
N ASN A 83 -19.97 4.29 -3.61
CA ASN A 83 -21.15 5.14 -3.57
C ASN A 83 -21.91 5.14 -4.89
N ILE A 84 -21.19 5.23 -6.00
CA ILE A 84 -21.79 5.18 -7.33
C ILE A 84 -22.39 3.81 -7.61
N PHE A 85 -21.66 2.75 -7.26
CA PHE A 85 -22.13 1.38 -7.45
C PHE A 85 -23.44 1.13 -6.71
N LYS A 86 -23.56 1.61 -5.49
CA LYS A 86 -24.81 1.46 -4.72
C LYS A 86 -25.98 2.11 -5.42
N ARG A 87 -25.79 3.29 -6.01
CA ARG A 87 -26.85 3.98 -6.74
C ARG A 87 -27.23 3.22 -8.01
N LEU A 88 -26.26 2.70 -8.72
CA LEU A 88 -26.51 1.93 -9.94
C LEU A 88 -27.21 0.60 -9.64
N SER A 89 -26.89 -0.03 -8.51
CA SER A 89 -27.45 -1.32 -8.13
C SER A 89 -28.92 -1.24 -7.70
N ARG A 90 -29.44 -0.04 -7.44
CA ARG A 90 -30.83 0.16 -7.02
C ARG A 90 -31.83 0.32 -8.15
N ARG A 91 -31.36 0.22 -9.36
CA ARG A 91 -32.23 0.33 -10.54
C ARG A 91 -33.17 -0.86 -10.65
#